data_86cc6b5d9e263e84ee25ae5618eda9b0
#
_entry.id   86cc6b5d9e263e84ee25ae5618eda9b0
#
_cell.length_a   1.000
_cell.length_b   1.000
_cell.length_c   1.000
_cell.angle_alpha   90.00
_cell.angle_beta   90.00
_cell.angle_gamma   90.00
#
_symmetry.space_group_name_H-M   'P 1'
#
loop_
_entity.id
_entity.type
_entity.pdbx_description
1 polymer ?
#
loop_
_entity_poly.entity_id
_entity_poly.type
_entity_poly.pdbx_seq_one_letter_code
_entity_poly.pdbx_strand_id
1 'polypeptide(L)'
;METNTKVITPKQFTNGNVQQLEPPKDNQPKLWKVLEPWPNPVGPEIFNEIESALLTHTFVSKDLALTGTLWAGHANMFDAFDFSPRLGITAPFKGSGKTQLLNVLKLLVNNAVDGSLCTTAAFIRLSAAEKVAIFMDEADRVFKHGNNDMTIALNAGWHVGEQFIKCTDKNALEGLPMSSAVALAGISLPKSLAEATLDRTIVVNMVK
;
A
#
# COMPACT_ATOMS: atom_id res chain seq x y z
N MET A 1 -23.72 16.07 20.06
CA MET A 1 -23.20 15.60 18.76
C MET A 1 -22.35 14.38 19.04
N GLU A 2 -22.97 13.21 18.96
CA GLU A 2 -22.26 11.94 19.23
C GLU A 2 -21.56 11.48 17.96
N THR A 3 -20.24 11.44 17.99
CA THR A 3 -19.41 10.88 16.91
C THR A 3 -19.46 9.37 17.01
N ASN A 4 -20.23 8.76 16.13
CA ASN A 4 -20.38 7.31 16.04
C ASN A 4 -19.15 6.71 15.33
N THR A 5 -18.05 6.52 16.08
CA THR A 5 -16.87 5.79 15.61
C THR A 5 -17.16 4.30 15.72
N LYS A 6 -17.58 3.67 14.63
CA LYS A 6 -17.70 2.21 14.57
C LYS A 6 -16.32 1.56 14.69
N VAL A 7 -16.04 1.01 15.85
CA VAL A 7 -14.87 0.13 16.06
C VAL A 7 -15.10 -1.17 15.30
N ILE A 8 -14.26 -1.46 14.33
CA ILE A 8 -14.26 -2.72 13.58
C ILE A 8 -13.75 -3.81 14.51
N THR A 9 -14.62 -4.72 14.91
CA THR A 9 -14.25 -5.84 15.79
C THR A 9 -13.59 -6.98 15.02
N PRO A 10 -12.64 -7.74 15.63
CA PRO A 10 -11.87 -8.79 14.95
C PRO A 10 -12.69 -9.95 14.34
N LYS A 11 -13.96 -10.09 14.69
CA LYS A 11 -14.86 -11.14 14.16
C LYS A 11 -15.26 -10.92 12.67
N GLN A 12 -14.99 -9.77 12.08
CA GLN A 12 -15.33 -9.49 10.68
C GLN A 12 -14.27 -10.02 9.68
N PHE A 13 -13.15 -10.56 10.16
CA PHE A 13 -12.07 -11.10 9.33
C PHE A 13 -11.99 -12.63 9.31
N THR A 14 -12.97 -13.36 9.88
CA THR A 14 -12.97 -14.81 9.87
C THR A 14 -13.78 -15.33 8.69
N ASN A 15 -13.14 -16.11 7.83
CA ASN A 15 -13.66 -16.87 6.71
C ASN A 15 -13.82 -16.13 5.39
N GLY A 16 -12.71 -15.84 4.67
CA GLY A 16 -12.67 -15.86 3.19
C GLY A 16 -13.74 -15.12 2.35
N ASN A 17 -14.76 -14.61 2.98
CA ASN A 17 -15.78 -13.75 2.40
C ASN A 17 -15.67 -12.37 3.03
N VAL A 18 -14.98 -11.48 2.36
CA VAL A 18 -15.24 -10.05 2.51
C VAL A 18 -16.69 -9.88 2.08
N GLN A 19 -17.63 -9.86 3.04
CA GLN A 19 -18.96 -9.35 2.73
C GLN A 19 -18.71 -7.93 2.20
N GLN A 20 -18.98 -7.74 0.93
CA GLN A 20 -19.14 -6.39 0.40
C GLN A 20 -20.13 -5.73 1.35
N LEU A 21 -19.64 -4.76 2.12
CA LEU A 21 -20.50 -3.90 2.92
C LEU A 21 -21.40 -3.21 1.91
N GLU A 22 -22.64 -3.71 1.77
CA GLU A 22 -23.66 -2.95 1.05
C GLU A 22 -23.68 -1.55 1.68
N PRO A 23 -23.53 -0.50 0.89
CA PRO A 23 -23.60 0.86 1.40
C PRO A 23 -24.95 1.06 2.08
N PRO A 24 -25.02 1.82 3.17
CA PRO A 24 -26.28 2.08 3.88
C PRO A 24 -27.31 2.65 2.89
N LYS A 25 -28.48 2.03 2.83
CA LYS A 25 -29.50 2.27 1.79
C LYS A 25 -30.11 3.69 1.78
N ASP A 26 -29.89 4.55 2.82
CA ASP A 26 -30.68 5.76 2.97
C ASP A 26 -29.94 7.09 3.20
N ASN A 27 -28.59 7.15 3.14
CA ASN A 27 -27.87 8.42 3.27
C ASN A 27 -26.60 8.46 2.42
N GLN A 28 -26.68 8.02 1.17
CA GLN A 28 -25.56 8.19 0.24
C GLN A 28 -25.47 9.65 -0.18
N PRO A 29 -24.32 10.33 0.01
CA PRO A 29 -24.12 11.63 -0.60
C PRO A 29 -24.30 11.48 -2.11
N LYS A 30 -24.99 12.45 -2.72
CA LYS A 30 -25.33 12.48 -4.16
C LYS A 30 -24.12 12.30 -5.11
N LEU A 31 -22.89 12.30 -4.60
CA LEU A 31 -21.67 12.07 -5.35
C LEU A 31 -21.61 10.67 -6.03
N TRP A 32 -22.22 9.64 -5.43
CA TRP A 32 -22.21 8.27 -6.00
C TRP A 32 -23.09 8.11 -7.24
N LYS A 33 -24.01 9.04 -7.48
CA LYS A 33 -24.87 9.04 -8.67
C LYS A 33 -24.24 9.66 -9.91
N VAL A 34 -23.06 10.26 -9.79
CA VAL A 34 -22.44 11.02 -10.88
C VAL A 34 -21.31 10.24 -11.57
N LEU A 35 -20.83 9.17 -10.96
CA LEU A 35 -19.85 8.30 -11.61
C LEU A 35 -20.59 7.23 -12.41
N GLU A 36 -20.97 7.55 -13.66
CA GLU A 36 -21.24 6.50 -14.63
C GLU A 36 -20.01 5.58 -14.73
N PRO A 37 -20.24 4.25 -14.88
CA PRO A 37 -19.11 3.36 -15.08
C PRO A 37 -18.27 3.90 -16.24
N TRP A 38 -16.98 4.11 -15.99
CA TRP A 38 -16.05 4.60 -17.00
C TRP A 38 -16.20 3.75 -18.28
N PRO A 39 -16.47 4.34 -19.44
CA PRO A 39 -16.70 3.56 -20.65
C PRO A 39 -15.37 2.92 -21.10
N ASN A 40 -15.15 1.65 -20.74
CA ASN A 40 -14.02 0.79 -21.16
C ASN A 40 -12.74 1.59 -21.49
N PRO A 41 -12.04 2.18 -20.51
CA PRO A 41 -10.86 2.98 -20.80
C PRO A 41 -9.80 2.08 -21.44
N VAL A 42 -9.20 2.54 -22.50
CA VAL A 42 -8.02 1.90 -23.08
C VAL A 42 -6.88 2.06 -22.10
N GLY A 43 -6.11 0.98 -21.83
CA GLY A 43 -5.05 0.99 -20.83
C GLY A 43 -4.14 2.21 -20.83
N PRO A 44 -3.63 2.68 -22.01
CA PRO A 44 -2.82 3.89 -22.10
C PRO A 44 -3.49 5.17 -21.57
N GLU A 45 -4.81 5.30 -21.73
CA GLU A 45 -5.55 6.47 -21.24
C GLU A 45 -5.56 6.53 -19.71
N ILE A 46 -5.76 5.38 -19.04
CA ILE A 46 -5.71 5.29 -17.58
C ILE A 46 -4.33 5.72 -17.07
N PHE A 47 -3.25 5.22 -17.68
CA PHE A 47 -1.89 5.57 -17.29
C PHE A 47 -1.60 7.06 -17.48
N ASN A 48 -2.07 7.66 -18.58
CA ASN A 48 -1.95 9.10 -18.82
C ASN A 48 -2.69 9.92 -17.77
N GLU A 49 -3.86 9.49 -17.33
CA GLU A 49 -4.62 10.18 -16.28
C GLU A 49 -3.96 10.06 -14.91
N ILE A 50 -3.42 8.88 -14.56
CA ILE A 50 -2.63 8.70 -13.33
C ILE A 50 -1.41 9.63 -13.36
N GLU A 51 -0.65 9.67 -14.45
CA GLU A 51 0.51 10.56 -14.60
C GLU A 51 0.09 12.03 -14.47
N SER A 52 -0.99 12.43 -15.13
CA SER A 52 -1.53 13.78 -15.05
C SER A 52 -1.94 14.16 -13.63
N ALA A 53 -2.58 13.25 -12.91
CA ALA A 53 -2.96 13.46 -11.51
C ALA A 53 -1.73 13.65 -10.61
N LEU A 54 -0.69 12.83 -10.79
CA LEU A 54 0.55 12.97 -10.04
C LEU A 54 1.25 14.31 -10.33
N LEU A 55 1.36 14.71 -11.58
CA LEU A 55 1.97 15.99 -11.99
C LEU A 55 1.16 17.20 -11.49
N THR A 56 -0.17 17.08 -11.43
CA THR A 56 -1.04 18.17 -11.00
C THR A 56 -1.06 18.36 -9.48
N HIS A 57 -1.04 17.26 -8.72
CA HIS A 57 -1.27 17.30 -7.28
C HIS A 57 0.01 17.10 -6.45
N THR A 58 1.17 16.89 -7.09
CA THR A 58 2.45 16.72 -6.40
C THR A 58 3.55 17.51 -7.08
N PHE A 59 4.63 17.79 -6.33
CA PHE A 59 5.82 18.48 -6.87
C PHE A 59 6.88 17.43 -7.27
N VAL A 60 6.64 16.73 -8.37
CA VAL A 60 7.54 15.67 -8.86
C VAL A 60 8.02 15.96 -10.28
N SER A 61 9.17 15.42 -10.64
CA SER A 61 9.61 15.42 -12.04
C SER A 61 8.74 14.47 -12.88
N LYS A 62 8.77 14.65 -14.20
CA LYS A 62 8.05 13.75 -15.11
C LYS A 62 8.48 12.29 -14.96
N ASP A 63 9.77 12.02 -14.81
CA ASP A 63 10.29 10.65 -14.62
C ASP A 63 9.78 10.01 -13.32
N LEU A 64 9.67 10.82 -12.26
CA LEU A 64 9.15 10.36 -10.99
C LEU A 64 7.63 10.14 -11.05
N ALA A 65 6.90 11.00 -11.76
CA ALA A 65 5.46 10.80 -12.03
C ALA A 65 5.24 9.51 -12.83
N LEU A 66 6.03 9.28 -13.89
CA LEU A 66 5.98 8.04 -14.67
C LEU A 66 6.26 6.81 -13.81
N THR A 67 7.29 6.86 -12.95
CA THR A 67 7.60 5.76 -12.02
C THR A 67 6.44 5.50 -11.07
N GLY A 68 5.85 6.54 -10.49
CA GLY A 68 4.68 6.44 -9.62
C GLY A 68 3.46 5.87 -10.34
N THR A 69 3.25 6.28 -11.60
CA THR A 69 2.17 5.79 -12.47
C THR A 69 2.30 4.31 -12.75
N LEU A 70 3.48 3.85 -13.15
CA LEU A 70 3.74 2.44 -13.44
C LEU A 70 3.61 1.59 -12.16
N TRP A 71 4.10 2.10 -11.03
CA TRP A 71 3.95 1.40 -9.76
C TRP A 71 2.48 1.35 -9.30
N ALA A 72 1.70 2.42 -9.47
CA ALA A 72 0.27 2.42 -9.16
C ALA A 72 -0.49 1.42 -10.04
N GLY A 73 -0.17 1.34 -11.33
CA GLY A 73 -0.69 0.32 -12.24
C GLY A 73 -0.37 -1.08 -11.75
N HIS A 74 0.90 -1.35 -11.41
CA HIS A 74 1.32 -2.61 -10.82
C HIS A 74 0.54 -2.92 -9.51
N ALA A 75 0.42 -1.95 -8.60
CA ALA A 75 -0.24 -2.13 -7.31
C ALA A 75 -1.74 -2.48 -7.43
N ASN A 76 -2.40 -2.07 -8.51
CA ASN A 76 -3.80 -2.42 -8.79
C ASN A 76 -3.98 -3.85 -9.34
N MET A 77 -2.91 -4.48 -9.82
CA MET A 77 -2.95 -5.82 -10.42
C MET A 77 -1.70 -6.66 -10.06
N PHE A 78 -1.15 -6.46 -8.85
CA PHE A 78 0.09 -7.12 -8.44
C PHE A 78 0.00 -8.65 -8.42
N ASP A 79 -1.19 -9.20 -8.26
CA ASP A 79 -1.49 -10.62 -8.32
C ASP A 79 -1.36 -11.24 -9.73
N ALA A 80 -1.23 -10.41 -10.76
CA ALA A 80 -0.92 -10.85 -12.13
C ALA A 80 0.59 -11.02 -12.39
N PHE A 81 1.44 -10.73 -11.39
CA PHE A 81 2.90 -10.79 -11.50
C PHE A 81 3.48 -11.76 -10.48
N ASP A 82 4.62 -12.36 -10.78
CA ASP A 82 5.34 -13.23 -9.85
C ASP A 82 6.02 -12.44 -8.72
N PHE A 83 6.37 -11.19 -8.99
CA PHE A 83 7.09 -10.32 -8.05
C PHE A 83 6.39 -8.97 -7.89
N SER A 84 6.37 -8.46 -6.65
CA SER A 84 5.81 -7.16 -6.31
C SER A 84 6.90 -6.22 -5.76
N PRO A 85 7.49 -5.35 -6.61
CA PRO A 85 8.51 -4.41 -6.17
C PRO A 85 7.93 -3.39 -5.18
N ARG A 86 8.69 -3.11 -4.12
CA ARG A 86 8.33 -2.06 -3.17
C ARG A 86 8.60 -0.69 -3.78
N LEU A 87 7.79 0.31 -3.46
CA LEU A 87 8.07 1.70 -3.79
C LEU A 87 8.65 2.40 -2.57
N GLY A 88 9.87 2.92 -2.68
CA GLY A 88 10.52 3.68 -1.62
C GLY A 88 10.61 5.16 -1.98
N ILE A 89 9.81 6.02 -1.34
CA ILE A 89 9.82 7.47 -1.53
C ILE A 89 10.74 8.08 -0.49
N THR A 90 11.85 8.65 -0.91
CA THR A 90 12.84 9.23 -0.01
C THR A 90 13.16 10.68 -0.34
N ALA A 91 13.65 11.41 0.63
CA ALA A 91 14.23 12.74 0.46
C ALA A 91 15.18 13.03 1.62
N PRO A 92 16.19 13.91 1.42
CA PRO A 92 17.14 14.25 2.49
C PRO A 92 16.52 15.10 3.60
N PHE A 93 15.39 15.79 3.34
CA PHE A 93 14.82 16.77 4.28
C PHE A 93 13.32 16.56 4.48
N LYS A 94 12.81 17.10 5.61
CA LYS A 94 11.38 17.25 5.87
C LYS A 94 10.75 18.28 4.89
N GLY A 95 9.45 18.16 4.66
CA GLY A 95 8.71 19.11 3.81
C GLY A 95 9.03 19.00 2.31
N SER A 96 9.61 17.88 1.85
CA SER A 96 9.91 17.61 0.43
C SER A 96 8.73 17.03 -0.36
N GLY A 97 7.52 16.95 0.21
CA GLY A 97 6.33 16.45 -0.50
C GLY A 97 6.16 14.92 -0.50
N LYS A 98 7.00 14.14 0.24
CA LYS A 98 6.89 12.66 0.30
C LYS A 98 5.49 12.20 0.73
N THR A 99 4.98 12.73 1.83
CA THR A 99 3.64 12.42 2.35
C THR A 99 2.55 12.78 1.34
N GLN A 100 2.70 13.90 0.61
CA GLN A 100 1.76 14.31 -0.43
C GLN A 100 1.75 13.30 -1.58
N LEU A 101 2.92 12.91 -2.08
CA LEU A 101 3.03 11.90 -3.12
C LEU A 101 2.44 10.57 -2.67
N LEU A 102 2.76 10.13 -1.45
CA LEU A 102 2.22 8.89 -0.87
C LEU A 102 0.68 8.94 -0.80
N ASN A 103 0.12 10.07 -0.38
CA ASN A 103 -1.34 10.26 -0.27
C ASN A 103 -2.03 10.26 -1.64
N VAL A 104 -1.44 10.91 -2.65
CA VAL A 104 -2.00 10.87 -4.01
C VAL A 104 -1.96 9.46 -4.58
N LEU A 105 -0.84 8.74 -4.44
CA LEU A 105 -0.74 7.35 -4.86
C LEU A 105 -1.77 6.46 -4.15
N LYS A 106 -2.01 6.69 -2.85
CA LYS A 106 -3.02 5.95 -2.08
C LYS A 106 -4.45 6.15 -2.60
N LEU A 107 -4.75 7.29 -3.20
CA LEU A 107 -6.04 7.55 -3.85
C LEU A 107 -6.17 6.87 -5.23
N LEU A 108 -5.06 6.56 -5.87
CA LEU A 108 -4.99 5.97 -7.22
C LEU A 108 -4.90 4.43 -7.19
N VAL A 109 -4.79 3.84 -6.00
CA VAL A 109 -4.64 2.39 -5.81
C VAL A 109 -5.86 1.84 -5.06
N ASN A 110 -6.43 0.76 -5.60
CA ASN A 110 -7.56 0.08 -4.96
C ASN A 110 -7.13 -0.61 -3.65
N ASN A 111 -8.05 -0.71 -2.69
CA ASN A 111 -7.82 -1.33 -1.39
C ASN A 111 -6.55 -0.83 -0.68
N ALA A 112 -6.24 0.45 -0.83
CA ALA A 112 -5.11 1.09 -0.19
C ALA A 112 -5.36 1.26 1.32
N VAL A 113 -4.44 0.77 2.14
CA VAL A 113 -4.50 0.82 3.60
C VAL A 113 -3.30 1.58 4.15
N ASP A 114 -3.53 2.42 5.16
CA ASP A 114 -2.47 3.08 5.91
C ASP A 114 -1.86 2.12 6.93
N GLY A 115 -0.61 1.76 6.72
CA GLY A 115 0.18 0.88 7.60
C GLY A 115 1.21 1.62 8.46
N SER A 116 1.22 2.96 8.48
CA SER A 116 2.27 3.77 9.13
C SER A 116 2.43 3.48 10.64
N LEU A 117 1.34 3.11 11.31
CA LEU A 117 1.33 2.81 12.75
C LEU A 117 1.02 1.33 13.04
N CYS A 118 1.13 0.43 12.06
CA CYS A 118 0.83 -0.98 12.29
C CYS A 118 1.98 -1.70 13.01
N THR A 119 1.62 -2.68 13.83
CA THR A 119 2.58 -3.66 14.36
C THR A 119 2.95 -4.67 13.29
N THR A 120 4.06 -5.39 13.44
CA THR A 120 4.45 -6.49 12.53
C THR A 120 3.32 -7.52 12.37
N ALA A 121 2.65 -7.88 13.45
CA ALA A 121 1.51 -8.82 13.40
C ALA A 121 0.31 -8.27 12.61
N ALA A 122 0.05 -6.96 12.71
CA ALA A 122 -0.97 -6.30 11.91
C ALA A 122 -0.56 -6.23 10.43
N PHE A 123 0.70 -5.91 10.13
CA PHE A 123 1.24 -5.89 8.77
C PHE A 123 1.10 -7.27 8.08
N ILE A 124 1.47 -8.35 8.78
CA ILE A 124 1.32 -9.73 8.26
C ILE A 124 -0.15 -10.04 7.93
N ARG A 125 -1.09 -9.66 8.82
CA ARG A 125 -2.52 -9.89 8.59
C ARG A 125 -3.08 -9.03 7.45
N LEU A 126 -2.60 -7.79 7.30
CA LEU A 126 -2.95 -6.92 6.18
C LEU A 126 -2.43 -7.50 4.86
N SER A 127 -1.17 -7.98 4.84
CA SER A 127 -0.58 -8.61 3.66
C SER A 127 -1.28 -9.91 3.27
N ALA A 128 -1.92 -10.58 4.23
CA ALA A 128 -2.72 -11.78 3.98
C ALA A 128 -4.14 -11.48 3.50
N ALA A 129 -4.57 -10.23 3.55
CA ALA A 129 -5.88 -9.82 3.04
C ALA A 129 -5.85 -9.74 1.50
N GLU A 130 -6.97 -10.05 0.89
CA GLU A 130 -7.06 -10.09 -0.56
C GLU A 130 -6.83 -8.71 -1.19
N LYS A 131 -5.87 -8.63 -2.10
CA LYS A 131 -5.57 -7.46 -2.95
C LYS A 131 -5.37 -6.15 -2.19
N VAL A 132 -4.68 -6.19 -1.06
CA VAL A 132 -4.37 -4.99 -0.27
C VAL A 132 -3.07 -4.37 -0.71
N ALA A 133 -3.07 -3.05 -0.86
CA ALA A 133 -1.86 -2.23 -0.98
C ALA A 133 -1.60 -1.46 0.31
N ILE A 134 -0.40 -1.62 0.88
CA ILE A 134 -0.03 -1.04 2.18
C ILE A 134 0.85 0.18 1.96
N PHE A 135 0.46 1.30 2.55
CA PHE A 135 1.18 2.56 2.48
C PHE A 135 1.73 2.92 3.86
N MET A 136 3.03 3.14 3.97
CA MET A 136 3.70 3.46 5.24
C MET A 136 4.45 4.78 5.14
N ASP A 137 3.96 5.81 5.81
CA ASP A 137 4.73 7.05 6.00
C ASP A 137 5.69 6.89 7.21
N GLU A 138 6.73 7.71 7.25
CA GLU A 138 7.79 7.65 8.26
C GLU A 138 8.40 6.23 8.45
N ALA A 139 8.45 5.44 7.39
CA ALA A 139 8.94 4.06 7.41
C ALA A 139 10.40 3.95 7.91
N ASP A 140 11.22 5.00 7.74
CA ASP A 140 12.54 5.07 8.30
C ASP A 140 12.58 4.90 9.83
N ARG A 141 11.52 5.29 10.54
CA ARG A 141 11.40 5.06 11.99
C ARG A 141 11.17 3.60 12.33
N VAL A 142 10.39 2.90 11.50
CA VAL A 142 10.06 1.48 11.72
C VAL A 142 11.31 0.60 11.51
N PHE A 143 12.12 0.91 10.51
CA PHE A 143 13.27 0.09 10.13
C PHE A 143 14.60 0.55 10.75
N LYS A 144 14.70 1.76 11.27
CA LYS A 144 15.94 2.36 11.81
C LYS A 144 16.61 1.59 12.95
N HIS A 145 15.85 0.82 13.72
CA HIS A 145 16.36 0.08 14.87
C HIS A 145 16.44 -1.44 14.63
N GLY A 146 16.54 -1.84 13.37
CA GLY A 146 16.71 -3.26 13.02
C GLY A 146 15.48 -4.10 13.37
N ASN A 147 14.27 -3.61 13.06
CA ASN A 147 13.05 -4.40 13.22
C ASN A 147 13.07 -5.58 12.24
N ASN A 148 13.78 -6.65 12.66
CA ASN A 148 14.01 -7.82 11.83
C ASN A 148 12.70 -8.49 11.42
N ASP A 149 11.71 -8.57 12.31
CA ASP A 149 10.44 -9.24 12.03
C ASP A 149 9.65 -8.50 10.96
N MET A 150 9.62 -7.15 11.01
CA MET A 150 8.97 -6.34 9.98
C MET A 150 9.73 -6.44 8.66
N THR A 151 11.06 -6.48 8.70
CA THR A 151 11.90 -6.66 7.52
C THR A 151 11.67 -8.02 6.86
N ILE A 152 11.59 -9.09 7.66
CA ILE A 152 11.27 -10.44 7.18
C ILE A 152 9.88 -10.46 6.54
N ALA A 153 8.88 -9.89 7.21
CA ALA A 153 7.51 -9.83 6.69
C ALA A 153 7.43 -9.03 5.38
N LEU A 154 8.13 -7.89 5.31
CA LEU A 154 8.20 -7.07 4.09
C LEU A 154 8.87 -7.84 2.94
N ASN A 155 9.94 -8.60 3.22
CA ASN A 155 10.67 -9.37 2.22
C ASN A 155 9.90 -10.62 1.76
N ALA A 156 9.14 -11.27 2.64
CA ALA A 156 8.30 -12.41 2.29
C ALA A 156 7.23 -12.06 1.25
N GLY A 157 6.67 -10.86 1.31
CA GLY A 157 5.69 -10.41 0.32
C GLY A 157 6.26 -9.97 -1.03
N TRP A 158 7.56 -10.15 -1.29
CA TRP A 158 8.19 -9.85 -2.58
C TRP A 158 7.74 -10.81 -3.68
N HIS A 159 7.71 -12.10 -3.38
CA HIS A 159 7.27 -13.14 -4.31
C HIS A 159 5.81 -13.50 -4.01
N VAL A 160 4.97 -13.41 -5.02
CA VAL A 160 3.55 -13.74 -4.90
C VAL A 160 3.42 -15.26 -4.67
N GLY A 161 2.66 -15.63 -3.64
CA GLY A 161 2.47 -17.03 -3.24
C GLY A 161 3.33 -17.49 -2.06
N GLU A 162 4.28 -16.69 -1.58
CA GLU A 162 4.95 -16.99 -0.32
C GLU A 162 3.99 -16.91 0.86
N GLN A 163 4.31 -17.68 1.92
CA GLN A 163 3.47 -17.77 3.11
C GLN A 163 4.28 -17.47 4.37
N PHE A 164 3.69 -16.71 5.27
CA PHE A 164 4.18 -16.57 6.63
C PHE A 164 3.59 -17.70 7.48
N ILE A 165 4.43 -18.58 8.01
CA ILE A 165 3.98 -19.70 8.84
C ILE A 165 3.97 -19.28 10.31
N LYS A 166 2.83 -19.42 10.96
CA LYS A 166 2.67 -19.18 12.40
C LYS A 166 2.09 -20.40 13.10
N CYS A 167 2.41 -20.54 14.40
CA CYS A 167 1.72 -21.47 15.27
C CYS A 167 0.41 -20.86 15.78
N THR A 168 -0.65 -21.64 15.77
CA THR A 168 -1.92 -21.28 16.40
C THR A 168 -1.92 -21.70 17.87
N ASP A 169 -2.89 -21.21 18.66
CA ASP A 169 -3.08 -21.57 20.07
C ASP A 169 -3.30 -23.09 20.29
N LYS A 170 -3.62 -23.83 19.24
CA LYS A 170 -3.80 -25.29 19.24
C LYS A 170 -2.55 -26.05 18.79
N ASN A 171 -1.38 -25.42 18.78
CA ASN A 171 -0.13 -25.98 18.26
C ASN A 171 -0.21 -26.48 16.79
N ALA A 172 -1.17 -26.00 16.02
CA ALA A 172 -1.23 -26.23 14.59
C ALA A 172 -0.47 -25.14 13.82
N LEU A 173 0.08 -25.49 12.66
CA LEU A 173 0.70 -24.53 11.76
C LEU A 173 -0.37 -23.92 10.85
N GLU A 174 -0.32 -22.61 10.71
CA GLU A 174 -1.17 -21.85 9.78
C GLU A 174 -0.28 -21.02 8.86
N GLY A 175 -0.46 -21.18 7.54
CA GLY A 175 0.20 -20.37 6.52
C GLY A 175 -0.67 -19.17 6.15
N LEU A 176 -0.13 -17.96 6.31
CA LEU A 176 -0.76 -16.72 5.86
C LEU A 176 -0.10 -16.30 4.53
N PRO A 177 -0.87 -16.12 3.45
CA PRO A 177 -0.30 -15.62 2.19
C PRO A 177 0.28 -14.23 2.40
N MET A 178 1.49 -14.00 1.83
CA MET A 178 2.19 -12.73 1.94
C MET A 178 2.24 -12.06 0.57
N SER A 179 1.10 -11.52 0.13
CA SER A 179 0.99 -10.92 -1.20
C SER A 179 0.36 -9.54 -1.09
N SER A 180 1.19 -8.50 -1.11
CA SER A 180 0.71 -7.11 -1.08
C SER A 180 1.68 -6.18 -1.80
N ALA A 181 1.13 -5.18 -2.49
CA ALA A 181 1.93 -4.04 -2.93
C ALA A 181 2.25 -3.15 -1.71
N VAL A 182 3.49 -2.66 -1.61
CA VAL A 182 3.89 -1.82 -0.46
C VAL A 182 4.62 -0.58 -0.94
N ALA A 183 4.14 0.59 -0.49
CA ALA A 183 4.81 1.87 -0.65
C ALA A 183 5.31 2.39 0.71
N LEU A 184 6.57 2.80 0.74
CA LEU A 184 7.27 3.29 1.92
C LEU A 184 7.69 4.74 1.69
N ALA A 185 7.46 5.62 2.64
CA ALA A 185 8.00 6.98 2.60
C ALA A 185 8.84 7.25 3.85
N GLY A 186 9.97 7.92 3.70
CA GLY A 186 10.83 8.24 4.83
C GLY A 186 12.00 9.17 4.49
N ILE A 187 12.62 9.73 5.51
CA ILE A 187 13.84 10.55 5.36
C ILE A 187 15.04 9.62 5.28
N SER A 188 15.83 9.76 4.21
CA SER A 188 17.00 8.88 3.98
C SER A 188 16.62 7.37 4.07
N LEU A 189 15.45 7.01 3.62
CA LEU A 189 14.89 5.67 3.69
C LEU A 189 15.87 4.55 3.29
N PRO A 190 16.67 4.66 2.21
CA PRO A 190 17.64 3.62 1.84
C PRO A 190 18.65 3.26 2.93
N LYS A 191 18.99 4.19 3.82
CA LYS A 191 19.90 3.94 4.94
C LYS A 191 19.25 3.18 6.10
N SER A 192 17.94 3.10 6.11
CA SER A 192 17.16 2.44 7.16
C SER A 192 16.73 1.02 6.75
N LEU A 193 16.71 0.71 5.47
CA LEU A 193 16.36 -0.59 4.94
C LEU A 193 17.55 -1.54 4.93
N ALA A 194 17.29 -2.82 5.17
CA ALA A 194 18.25 -3.88 4.94
C ALA A 194 18.59 -3.98 3.44
N GLU A 195 19.79 -4.40 3.09
CA GLU A 195 20.29 -4.51 1.71
C GLU A 195 19.33 -5.34 0.84
N ALA A 196 18.92 -6.51 1.30
CA ALA A 196 17.97 -7.37 0.59
C ALA A 196 16.59 -6.72 0.36
N THR A 197 16.16 -5.84 1.24
CA THR A 197 14.91 -5.07 1.07
C THR A 197 15.12 -3.95 0.06
N LEU A 198 16.28 -3.29 0.11
CA LEU A 198 16.62 -2.21 -0.80
C LEU A 198 16.69 -2.71 -2.26
N ASP A 199 17.28 -3.88 -2.50
CA ASP A 199 17.35 -4.52 -3.83
C ASP A 199 15.96 -4.82 -4.43
N ARG A 200 14.95 -4.94 -3.58
CA ARG A 200 13.56 -5.19 -3.95
C ARG A 200 12.71 -3.92 -3.99
N THR A 201 13.35 -2.77 -3.87
CA THR A 201 12.66 -1.48 -3.74
C THR A 201 13.04 -0.55 -4.90
N ILE A 202 12.03 -0.07 -5.61
CA ILE A 202 12.17 1.03 -6.56
C ILE A 202 12.29 2.31 -5.73
N VAL A 203 13.50 2.87 -5.64
CA VAL A 203 13.73 4.08 -4.85
C VAL A 203 13.54 5.32 -5.70
N VAL A 204 12.59 6.16 -5.30
CA VAL A 204 12.38 7.48 -5.88
C VAL A 204 12.85 8.56 -4.92
N ASN A 205 13.72 9.45 -5.40
CA ASN A 205 14.31 10.49 -4.58
C ASN A 205 13.68 11.85 -4.92
N MET A 206 12.94 12.39 -3.96
CA MET A 206 12.33 13.71 -4.10
C MET A 206 13.37 14.79 -3.83
N VAL A 207 13.73 15.49 -4.88
CA VAL A 207 14.59 16.67 -4.82
C VAL A 207 13.71 17.91 -4.81
N LYS A 208 14.05 18.87 -3.99
CA LYS A 208 13.40 20.19 -3.99
C LYS A 208 13.80 20.96 -5.23
#